data_4240f0dc50292f82cde5666a3cffc636
#
_entry.id   4240f0dc50292f82cde5666a3cffc636
#
_cell.length_a   1.000
_cell.length_b   1.000
_cell.length_c   1.000
_cell.angle_alpha   90.00
_cell.angle_beta   90.00
_cell.angle_gamma   90.00
#
_symmetry.space_group_name_H-M   'P 1'
#
loop_
_entity.id
_entity.type
_entity.pdbx_description
1 polymer ?
#
loop_
_entity_poly.entity_id
_entity_poly.type
_entity_poly.pdbx_seq_one_letter_code
_entity_poly.pdbx_strand_id
1 'polypeptide(L)'
;MGENPTQYRGDKRAVENVPYDMIRGSSAGAGWPGSAAVDETSFMGKIRARTALLTLDLPTESQWEYACRAGTTSDYNNGGSTEADLRTLGRFYGNQDDGRGGYSSGPTTVGSYAPNNWGLYDMHGNVYEWCLDWLDSSGRWSQTPISGTDLKGPTSGEGRVIRGGCWSVQNAGVCSSSQRDCATPSYQKGVYCLYGFRLVCSAGL
;
A
#
# COMPACT_ATOMS: atom_id res chain seq x y z
N MET A 1 -14.70 8.69 -11.42
CA MET A 1 -13.35 9.25 -11.51
C MET A 1 -13.25 9.88 -12.88
N GLY A 2 -12.83 11.16 -12.99
CA GLY A 2 -12.73 11.84 -14.28
C GLY A 2 -11.46 11.50 -15.04
N GLU A 3 -10.34 11.24 -14.35
CA GLU A 3 -9.05 10.98 -14.97
C GLU A 3 -8.32 9.83 -14.26
N ASN A 4 -7.60 9.04 -15.03
CA ASN A 4 -6.69 8.03 -14.53
C ASN A 4 -5.33 8.73 -14.23
N PRO A 5 -4.89 8.83 -12.98
CA PRO A 5 -3.66 9.55 -12.61
C PRO A 5 -2.37 8.81 -13.03
N THR A 6 -2.49 7.55 -13.43
CA THR A 6 -1.39 6.63 -13.74
C THR A 6 -0.50 7.16 -14.85
N GLN A 7 0.80 7.21 -14.62
CA GLN A 7 1.82 7.51 -15.61
C GLN A 7 2.14 6.27 -16.45
N TYR A 8 2.26 5.11 -15.81
CA TYR A 8 2.58 3.84 -16.49
C TYR A 8 1.29 3.07 -16.82
N ARG A 9 0.59 3.50 -17.86
CA ARG A 9 -0.72 2.96 -18.25
C ARG A 9 -0.64 1.50 -18.71
N GLY A 10 -1.68 0.74 -18.42
CA GLY A 10 -1.88 -0.65 -18.85
C GLY A 10 -3.04 -1.29 -18.08
N ASP A 11 -3.86 -2.06 -18.76
CA ASP A 11 -5.10 -2.64 -18.21
C ASP A 11 -4.88 -3.60 -17.05
N LYS A 12 -3.64 -4.12 -16.93
CA LYS A 12 -3.24 -5.06 -15.90
C LYS A 12 -2.15 -4.50 -14.97
N ARG A 13 -1.84 -3.22 -15.05
CA ARG A 13 -0.88 -2.58 -14.14
C ARG A 13 -1.58 -2.01 -12.94
N ALA A 14 -0.86 -1.94 -11.82
CA ALA A 14 -1.33 -1.22 -10.65
C ALA A 14 -1.63 0.23 -11.01
N VAL A 15 -2.73 0.77 -10.51
CA VAL A 15 -2.98 2.21 -10.56
C VAL A 15 -2.02 2.86 -9.58
N GLU A 16 -1.21 3.79 -10.07
CA GLU A 16 -0.22 4.51 -9.27
C GLU A 16 -0.43 6.02 -9.36
N ASN A 17 0.36 6.78 -8.61
CA ASN A 17 0.25 8.24 -8.56
C ASN A 17 -1.10 8.72 -7.99
N VAL A 18 -1.66 7.97 -7.06
CA VAL A 18 -2.97 8.23 -6.44
C VAL A 18 -2.75 8.83 -5.05
N PRO A 19 -3.12 10.11 -4.83
CA PRO A 19 -3.14 10.69 -3.48
C PRO A 19 -4.17 9.98 -2.59
N TYR A 20 -3.89 9.92 -1.28
CA TYR A 20 -4.86 9.42 -0.29
C TYR A 20 -6.19 10.18 -0.37
N ASP A 21 -6.13 11.49 -0.54
CA ASP A 21 -7.31 12.35 -0.64
C ASP A 21 -8.19 12.03 -1.87
N MET A 22 -7.60 11.53 -2.95
CA MET A 22 -8.37 11.06 -4.10
C MET A 22 -9.13 9.76 -3.78
N ILE A 23 -8.56 8.93 -2.90
CA ILE A 23 -9.16 7.65 -2.52
C ILE A 23 -10.32 7.85 -1.55
N ARG A 24 -10.12 8.59 -0.45
CA ARG A 24 -11.09 8.73 0.64
C ARG A 24 -11.75 10.11 0.73
N GLY A 25 -11.14 11.13 0.14
CA GLY A 25 -11.53 12.53 0.28
C GLY A 25 -10.72 13.25 1.35
N SER A 26 -10.64 14.57 1.21
CA SER A 26 -9.89 15.48 2.09
C SER A 26 -10.73 16.07 3.23
N SER A 27 -12.03 15.82 3.26
CA SER A 27 -12.99 16.28 4.28
C SER A 27 -13.38 15.12 5.20
N ALA A 28 -14.48 14.43 4.95
CA ALA A 28 -14.91 13.30 5.77
C ALA A 28 -13.87 12.16 5.77
N GLY A 29 -13.23 11.91 4.63
CA GLY A 29 -12.19 10.87 4.48
C GLY A 29 -10.93 11.11 5.30
N ALA A 30 -10.64 12.33 5.69
CA ALA A 30 -9.51 12.68 6.56
C ALA A 30 -9.75 12.31 8.04
N GLY A 31 -11.00 12.00 8.44
CA GLY A 31 -11.39 11.83 9.85
C GLY A 31 -10.95 10.55 10.56
N TRP A 32 -10.29 9.61 9.85
CA TRP A 32 -9.75 8.40 10.49
C TRP A 32 -8.68 8.75 11.53
N PRO A 33 -8.59 8.11 12.71
CA PRO A 33 -9.40 6.97 13.20
C PRO A 33 -10.72 7.34 13.90
N GLY A 34 -11.00 8.62 14.06
CA GLY A 34 -12.22 9.08 14.76
C GLY A 34 -13.52 8.79 13.97
N SER A 35 -13.40 8.66 12.64
CA SER A 35 -14.52 8.36 11.74
C SER A 35 -14.07 7.51 10.57
N ALA A 36 -14.90 6.53 10.18
CA ALA A 36 -14.73 5.74 8.95
C ALA A 36 -15.46 6.38 7.73
N ALA A 37 -15.99 7.59 7.88
CA ALA A 37 -16.65 8.30 6.80
C ALA A 37 -15.67 8.61 5.65
N VAL A 38 -16.21 8.74 4.45
CA VAL A 38 -15.47 9.10 3.23
C VAL A 38 -16.26 10.15 2.47
N ASP A 39 -15.59 10.96 1.67
CA ASP A 39 -16.28 11.93 0.84
C ASP A 39 -17.02 11.20 -0.29
N GLU A 40 -18.29 11.53 -0.51
CA GLU A 40 -19.14 10.88 -1.53
C GLU A 40 -18.56 10.98 -2.94
N THR A 41 -17.84 12.07 -3.22
CA THR A 41 -17.19 12.30 -4.53
C THR A 41 -15.87 11.57 -4.70
N SER A 42 -15.29 11.02 -3.62
CA SER A 42 -14.05 10.25 -3.64
C SER A 42 -14.21 8.92 -4.36
N PHE A 43 -13.10 8.24 -4.63
CA PHE A 43 -13.14 6.86 -5.17
C PHE A 43 -13.91 5.94 -4.23
N MET A 44 -13.62 6.00 -2.93
CA MET A 44 -14.24 5.12 -1.92
C MET A 44 -15.73 5.41 -1.78
N GLY A 45 -16.14 6.68 -1.77
CA GLY A 45 -17.54 7.05 -1.73
C GLY A 45 -18.33 6.50 -2.92
N LYS A 46 -17.78 6.64 -4.12
CA LYS A 46 -18.40 6.14 -5.36
C LYS A 46 -18.49 4.61 -5.41
N ILE A 47 -17.46 3.89 -4.97
CA ILE A 47 -17.49 2.42 -5.00
C ILE A 47 -18.44 1.87 -3.93
N ARG A 48 -18.46 2.46 -2.72
CA ARG A 48 -19.43 2.09 -1.68
C ARG A 48 -20.87 2.28 -2.15
N ALA A 49 -21.16 3.42 -2.78
CA ALA A 49 -22.49 3.68 -3.34
C ALA A 49 -22.91 2.70 -4.43
N ARG A 50 -21.95 2.22 -5.25
CA ARG A 50 -22.22 1.25 -6.33
C ARG A 50 -22.38 -0.18 -5.86
N THR A 51 -21.66 -0.57 -4.83
CA THR A 51 -21.56 -1.97 -4.38
C THR A 51 -22.42 -2.25 -3.15
N ALA A 52 -22.89 -1.21 -2.45
CA ALA A 52 -23.49 -1.28 -1.12
C ALA A 52 -22.55 -1.88 -0.03
N LEU A 53 -21.25 -2.01 -0.32
CA LEU A 53 -20.24 -2.50 0.62
C LEU A 53 -19.73 -1.32 1.47
N LEU A 54 -20.48 -0.94 2.48
CA LEU A 54 -20.19 0.24 3.31
C LEU A 54 -18.92 0.09 4.16
N THR A 55 -18.46 -1.14 4.41
CA THR A 55 -17.24 -1.47 5.14
C THR A 55 -16.00 -1.58 4.24
N LEU A 56 -16.15 -1.44 2.93
CA LEU A 56 -15.01 -1.44 2.00
C LEU A 56 -14.14 -0.19 2.24
N ASP A 57 -12.85 -0.38 2.49
CA ASP A 57 -11.89 0.72 2.74
C ASP A 57 -10.46 0.32 2.40
N LEU A 58 -9.52 1.22 2.66
CA LEU A 58 -8.11 0.90 2.76
C LEU A 58 -7.87 0.01 4.00
N PRO A 59 -6.82 -0.83 4.01
CA PRO A 59 -6.44 -1.55 5.21
C PRO A 59 -5.94 -0.59 6.29
N THR A 60 -6.11 -0.93 7.56
CA THR A 60 -5.22 -0.42 8.60
C THR A 60 -3.80 -0.95 8.38
N GLU A 61 -2.80 -0.30 8.93
CA GLU A 61 -1.42 -0.78 8.82
C GLU A 61 -1.27 -2.20 9.38
N SER A 62 -1.90 -2.48 10.52
CA SER A 62 -1.87 -3.81 11.14
C SER A 62 -2.53 -4.88 10.26
N GLN A 63 -3.65 -4.56 9.60
CA GLN A 63 -4.29 -5.46 8.65
C GLN A 63 -3.41 -5.71 7.44
N TRP A 64 -2.74 -4.66 6.93
CA TRP A 64 -1.83 -4.79 5.80
C TRP A 64 -0.65 -5.72 6.13
N GLU A 65 0.03 -5.50 7.27
CA GLU A 65 1.18 -6.32 7.67
C GLU A 65 0.78 -7.76 7.97
N TYR A 66 -0.34 -7.98 8.65
CA TYR A 66 -0.87 -9.31 8.90
C TYR A 66 -1.15 -10.06 7.59
N ALA A 67 -1.78 -9.40 6.63
CA ALA A 67 -2.06 -9.96 5.31
C ALA A 67 -0.77 -10.20 4.50
N CYS A 68 0.21 -9.29 4.58
CA CYS A 68 1.51 -9.44 3.93
C CYS A 68 2.25 -10.67 4.45
N ARG A 69 2.33 -10.82 5.75
CA ARG A 69 3.04 -11.94 6.39
C ARG A 69 2.40 -13.29 6.12
N ALA A 70 1.09 -13.37 6.06
CA ALA A 70 0.36 -14.62 5.81
C ALA A 70 0.87 -15.82 6.64
N GLY A 71 1.18 -15.55 7.94
CA GLY A 71 1.68 -16.53 8.90
C GLY A 71 3.21 -16.60 9.03
N THR A 72 3.98 -15.85 8.24
CA THR A 72 5.45 -15.81 8.37
C THR A 72 5.90 -14.72 9.37
N THR A 73 7.12 -14.88 9.90
CA THR A 73 7.77 -13.90 10.80
C THR A 73 9.04 -13.29 10.18
N SER A 74 9.45 -13.75 9.01
CA SER A 74 10.61 -13.30 8.26
C SER A 74 10.40 -11.92 7.61
N ASP A 75 11.45 -11.37 7.01
CA ASP A 75 11.37 -10.09 6.29
C ASP A 75 10.43 -10.19 5.09
N TYR A 76 10.44 -11.32 4.39
CA TYR A 76 9.55 -11.58 3.26
C TYR A 76 8.62 -12.77 3.52
N ASN A 77 7.49 -12.76 2.86
CA ASN A 77 6.41 -13.74 3.06
C ASN A 77 6.69 -15.14 2.51
N ASN A 78 7.85 -15.36 1.87
CA ASN A 78 8.35 -16.69 1.47
C ASN A 78 9.27 -17.34 2.52
N GLY A 79 9.45 -16.72 3.67
CA GLY A 79 10.35 -17.22 4.74
C GLY A 79 11.78 -16.68 4.63
N GLY A 80 12.09 -15.89 3.60
CA GLY A 80 13.42 -15.35 3.36
C GLY A 80 13.63 -13.92 3.88
N SER A 81 14.87 -13.43 3.73
CA SER A 81 15.29 -12.08 4.12
C SER A 81 16.34 -11.47 3.18
N THR A 82 16.61 -12.13 2.06
CA THR A 82 17.61 -11.69 1.09
C THR A 82 16.99 -11.03 -0.13
N GLU A 83 17.79 -10.26 -0.88
CA GLU A 83 17.35 -9.71 -2.16
C GLU A 83 16.94 -10.79 -3.17
N ALA A 84 17.57 -11.96 -3.12
CA ALA A 84 17.21 -13.11 -3.97
C ALA A 84 15.78 -13.60 -3.67
N ASP A 85 15.37 -13.58 -2.40
CA ASP A 85 14.01 -13.92 -1.98
C ASP A 85 13.01 -12.89 -2.52
N LEU A 86 13.31 -11.59 -2.39
CA LEU A 86 12.47 -10.51 -2.90
C LEU A 86 12.27 -10.61 -4.42
N ARG A 87 13.29 -11.00 -5.19
CA ARG A 87 13.19 -11.15 -6.65
C ARG A 87 12.07 -12.09 -7.11
N THR A 88 11.65 -13.01 -6.25
CA THR A 88 10.57 -13.96 -6.54
C THR A 88 9.18 -13.43 -6.18
N LEU A 89 9.11 -12.38 -5.38
CA LEU A 89 7.88 -11.90 -4.74
C LEU A 89 7.35 -10.57 -5.30
N GLY A 90 8.23 -9.76 -5.87
CA GLY A 90 7.78 -8.46 -6.32
C GLY A 90 8.78 -7.66 -7.16
N ARG A 91 8.28 -6.58 -7.69
CA ARG A 91 9.01 -5.64 -8.54
C ARG A 91 9.71 -4.58 -7.71
N PHE A 92 11.03 -4.48 -7.81
CA PHE A 92 11.84 -3.42 -7.20
C PHE A 92 12.99 -3.04 -8.16
N TYR A 93 13.83 -2.08 -7.79
CA TYR A 93 14.91 -1.60 -8.66
C TYR A 93 15.85 -2.72 -9.12
N GLY A 94 16.18 -3.67 -8.24
CA GLY A 94 17.13 -4.74 -8.53
C GLY A 94 16.68 -5.76 -9.58
N ASN A 95 15.39 -5.79 -9.97
CA ASN A 95 14.87 -6.71 -11.00
C ASN A 95 14.16 -6.00 -12.16
N GLN A 96 14.62 -4.79 -12.50
CA GLN A 96 14.08 -4.01 -13.62
C GLN A 96 14.62 -4.42 -15.00
N ASP A 97 15.43 -5.45 -15.07
CA ASP A 97 15.89 -6.02 -16.31
C ASP A 97 14.70 -6.53 -17.16
N ASP A 98 14.64 -6.13 -18.41
CA ASP A 98 13.60 -6.55 -19.36
C ASP A 98 13.91 -7.87 -20.06
N GLY A 99 14.97 -8.58 -19.64
CA GLY A 99 15.45 -9.83 -20.24
C GLY A 99 16.10 -9.64 -21.61
N ARG A 100 16.30 -8.40 -22.06
CA ARG A 100 16.89 -8.04 -23.36
C ARG A 100 18.10 -7.13 -23.21
N GLY A 101 18.62 -6.99 -21.98
CA GLY A 101 19.71 -6.09 -21.64
C GLY A 101 19.29 -4.62 -21.50
N GLY A 102 17.99 -4.35 -21.41
CA GLY A 102 17.42 -3.03 -21.16
C GLY A 102 16.80 -2.89 -19.75
N TYR A 103 16.49 -1.67 -19.37
CA TYR A 103 15.79 -1.34 -18.14
C TYR A 103 14.32 -1.08 -18.46
N SER A 104 13.43 -1.85 -17.83
CA SER A 104 12.00 -1.56 -17.84
C SER A 104 11.64 -0.78 -16.57
N SER A 105 11.69 0.55 -16.63
CA SER A 105 11.24 1.39 -15.52
C SER A 105 9.72 1.34 -15.34
N GLY A 106 9.26 1.44 -14.09
CA GLY A 106 7.85 1.46 -13.74
C GLY A 106 7.34 0.18 -13.08
N PRO A 107 6.09 0.23 -12.56
CA PRO A 107 5.41 -0.93 -12.01
C PRO A 107 5.16 -1.98 -13.12
N THR A 108 5.04 -3.22 -12.72
CA THR A 108 4.74 -4.32 -13.65
C THR A 108 3.25 -4.69 -13.63
N THR A 109 2.87 -5.64 -14.47
CA THR A 109 1.55 -6.28 -14.43
C THR A 109 1.32 -6.86 -13.04
N VAL A 110 0.15 -6.59 -12.44
CA VAL A 110 -0.22 -7.14 -11.14
C VAL A 110 -0.27 -8.67 -11.18
N GLY A 111 0.16 -9.31 -10.09
CA GLY A 111 0.18 -10.77 -9.99
C GLY A 111 1.24 -11.46 -10.86
N SER A 112 2.29 -10.74 -11.29
CA SER A 112 3.38 -11.31 -12.09
C SER A 112 4.40 -12.12 -11.28
N TYR A 113 4.38 -11.99 -9.96
CA TYR A 113 5.27 -12.65 -9.02
C TYR A 113 4.50 -13.68 -8.18
N ALA A 114 5.23 -14.42 -7.34
CA ALA A 114 4.60 -15.42 -6.48
C ALA A 114 3.69 -14.77 -5.42
N PRO A 115 2.50 -15.34 -5.15
CA PRO A 115 1.65 -14.88 -4.06
C PRO A 115 2.20 -15.36 -2.70
N ASN A 116 1.72 -14.74 -1.64
CA ASN A 116 1.93 -15.27 -0.29
C ASN A 116 1.04 -16.49 -0.01
N ASN A 117 1.17 -17.09 1.18
CA ASN A 117 0.42 -18.30 1.59
C ASN A 117 -1.11 -18.10 1.60
N TRP A 118 -1.60 -16.87 1.57
CA TRP A 118 -3.03 -16.55 1.50
C TRP A 118 -3.49 -16.14 0.11
N GLY A 119 -2.62 -16.28 -0.90
CA GLY A 119 -2.94 -15.96 -2.29
C GLY A 119 -2.90 -14.46 -2.62
N LEU A 120 -2.27 -13.63 -1.79
CA LEU A 120 -2.12 -12.20 -2.04
C LEU A 120 -0.82 -11.92 -2.79
N TYR A 121 -0.96 -11.20 -3.89
CA TYR A 121 0.13 -10.82 -4.79
C TYR A 121 0.65 -9.41 -4.49
N ASP A 122 1.87 -9.13 -4.95
CA ASP A 122 2.50 -7.81 -4.95
C ASP A 122 2.58 -7.15 -3.56
N MET A 123 2.68 -7.95 -2.48
CA MET A 123 2.85 -7.46 -1.12
C MET A 123 4.24 -6.88 -0.86
N HIS A 124 5.19 -7.15 -1.76
CA HIS A 124 6.58 -6.72 -1.69
C HIS A 124 6.98 -6.03 -2.99
N GLY A 125 7.02 -4.70 -3.03
CA GLY A 125 7.35 -3.90 -4.21
C GLY A 125 6.15 -3.57 -5.10
N ASN A 126 6.38 -3.38 -6.37
CA ASN A 126 5.47 -2.86 -7.38
C ASN A 126 5.11 -1.38 -7.13
N VAL A 127 4.15 -1.09 -6.26
CA VAL A 127 3.82 0.26 -5.80
C VAL A 127 3.66 0.28 -4.28
N TYR A 128 4.01 1.39 -3.63
CA TYR A 128 3.62 1.61 -2.24
C TYR A 128 2.11 1.62 -2.10
N GLU A 129 1.61 1.12 -0.99
CA GLU A 129 0.18 1.03 -0.74
C GLU A 129 -0.23 1.85 0.48
N TRP A 130 -1.20 2.73 0.29
CA TRP A 130 -1.77 3.53 1.35
C TRP A 130 -2.48 2.67 2.39
N CYS A 131 -2.22 3.00 3.66
CA CYS A 131 -2.98 2.53 4.81
C CYS A 131 -3.80 3.66 5.43
N LEU A 132 -4.79 3.30 6.26
CA LEU A 132 -5.65 4.27 6.96
C LEU A 132 -4.90 5.07 8.00
N ASP A 133 -3.87 4.49 8.62
CA ASP A 133 -3.24 4.99 9.83
C ASP A 133 -2.39 6.23 9.56
N TRP A 134 -2.35 7.12 10.57
CA TRP A 134 -1.34 8.16 10.64
C TRP A 134 0.00 7.60 11.13
N LEU A 135 1.09 8.17 10.64
CA LEU A 135 2.41 7.99 11.23
C LEU A 135 2.80 9.30 11.90
N ASP A 136 2.95 9.28 13.20
CA ASP A 136 3.42 10.46 13.94
C ASP A 136 4.95 10.62 13.89
N SER A 137 5.43 11.81 14.24
CA SER A 137 6.85 12.17 14.21
C SER A 137 7.70 11.36 15.19
N SER A 138 7.07 10.82 16.25
CA SER A 138 7.71 9.92 17.22
C SER A 138 7.64 8.46 16.78
N GLY A 139 6.68 8.11 15.92
CA GLY A 139 6.32 6.75 15.55
C GLY A 139 7.13 6.16 14.41
N ARG A 140 7.87 6.96 13.65
CA ARG A 140 8.68 6.44 12.52
C ARG A 140 9.64 5.33 12.95
N TRP A 141 10.07 5.35 14.22
CA TRP A 141 11.00 4.40 14.82
C TRP A 141 10.56 3.91 16.21
N SER A 142 9.32 4.18 16.62
CA SER A 142 8.79 3.66 17.87
C SER A 142 8.79 2.14 17.83
N GLN A 143 9.67 1.53 18.59
CA GLN A 143 9.73 0.08 18.78
C GLN A 143 8.73 -0.40 19.85
N THR A 144 7.87 0.49 20.34
CA THR A 144 6.85 0.09 21.29
C THR A 144 5.82 -0.77 20.56
N PRO A 145 5.70 -2.05 20.91
CA PRO A 145 4.68 -2.90 20.30
C PRO A 145 3.30 -2.29 20.57
N ILE A 146 2.56 -2.04 19.50
CA ILE A 146 1.16 -1.68 19.64
C ILE A 146 0.43 -2.98 19.97
N SER A 147 -0.10 -3.09 21.18
CA SER A 147 -0.88 -4.26 21.61
C SER A 147 -2.36 -3.89 21.73
N GLY A 148 -3.23 -4.77 21.29
CA GLY A 148 -4.67 -4.59 21.37
C GLY A 148 -5.39 -5.24 20.18
N THR A 149 -6.71 -5.20 20.23
CA THR A 149 -7.58 -5.56 19.11
C THR A 149 -7.96 -4.31 18.32
N ASP A 150 -8.04 -4.42 17.00
CA ASP A 150 -8.46 -3.33 16.09
C ASP A 150 -7.61 -2.05 16.23
N LEU A 151 -6.30 -2.21 16.05
CA LEU A 151 -5.35 -1.11 16.13
C LEU A 151 -5.57 -0.08 15.03
N LYS A 152 -5.84 1.17 15.41
CA LYS A 152 -6.19 2.27 14.49
C LYS A 152 -5.11 3.35 14.37
N GLY A 153 -3.98 3.15 15.03
CA GLY A 153 -2.89 4.12 15.05
C GLY A 153 -3.22 5.43 15.80
N PRO A 154 -2.34 6.44 15.72
CA PRO A 154 -2.55 7.74 16.34
C PRO A 154 -3.68 8.53 15.66
N THR A 155 -4.20 9.55 16.34
CA THR A 155 -5.29 10.40 15.85
C THR A 155 -4.82 11.45 14.83
N SER A 156 -3.52 11.70 14.75
CA SER A 156 -2.89 12.62 13.81
C SER A 156 -1.43 12.22 13.58
N GLY A 157 -0.81 12.74 12.53
CA GLY A 157 0.59 12.44 12.22
C GLY A 157 1.14 13.31 11.08
N GLU A 158 2.39 13.08 10.72
CA GLU A 158 3.07 13.77 9.62
C GLU A 158 2.51 13.35 8.24
N GLY A 159 2.06 12.11 8.13
CA GLY A 159 1.50 11.55 6.90
C GLY A 159 0.71 10.28 7.17
N ARG A 160 0.03 9.80 6.14
CA ARG A 160 -0.58 8.47 6.18
C ARG A 160 0.48 7.41 5.92
N VAL A 161 0.36 6.28 6.62
CA VAL A 161 1.26 5.15 6.43
C VAL A 161 1.17 4.61 5.02
N ILE A 162 2.33 4.28 4.46
CA ILE A 162 2.48 3.54 3.20
C ILE A 162 3.33 2.29 3.45
N ARG A 163 3.03 1.22 2.76
CA ARG A 163 3.64 -0.09 2.98
C ARG A 163 4.04 -0.75 1.66
N GLY A 164 4.88 -1.78 1.75
CA GLY A 164 5.23 -2.70 0.67
C GLY A 164 6.44 -2.32 -0.16
N GLY A 165 6.87 -1.07 -0.13
CA GLY A 165 7.90 -0.60 -1.06
C GLY A 165 7.38 -0.44 -2.50
N CYS A 166 8.27 -0.15 -3.45
CA CYS A 166 7.86 0.04 -4.84
C CYS A 166 8.96 -0.35 -5.82
N TRP A 167 8.60 -0.29 -7.09
CA TRP A 167 9.47 -0.65 -8.21
C TRP A 167 10.81 0.12 -8.28
N SER A 168 10.90 1.32 -7.71
CA SER A 168 12.09 2.17 -7.80
C SER A 168 13.02 2.11 -6.58
N VAL A 169 12.67 1.37 -5.52
CA VAL A 169 13.52 1.29 -4.32
C VAL A 169 14.76 0.45 -4.59
N GLN A 170 15.92 1.02 -4.26
CA GLN A 170 17.22 0.37 -4.45
C GLN A 170 17.57 -0.59 -3.30
N ASN A 171 17.13 -0.27 -2.08
CA ASN A 171 17.34 -1.12 -0.91
C ASN A 171 16.18 -2.11 -0.79
N ALA A 172 16.45 -3.39 -0.97
CA ALA A 172 15.48 -4.48 -0.86
C ALA A 172 14.73 -4.50 0.48
N GLY A 173 15.39 -4.14 1.58
CA GLY A 173 14.79 -4.06 2.91
C GLY A 173 13.60 -3.10 3.01
N VAL A 174 13.50 -2.11 2.12
CA VAL A 174 12.33 -1.20 2.04
C VAL A 174 11.06 -1.94 1.63
N CYS A 175 11.19 -3.09 0.96
CA CYS A 175 10.06 -3.93 0.59
C CYS A 175 9.70 -4.97 1.66
N SER A 176 10.35 -4.99 2.83
CA SER A 176 10.07 -6.00 3.86
C SER A 176 8.68 -5.84 4.49
N SER A 177 8.17 -6.92 5.06
CA SER A 177 6.85 -6.97 5.72
C SER A 177 6.72 -5.95 6.87
N SER A 178 7.81 -5.65 7.58
CA SER A 178 7.83 -4.74 8.73
C SER A 178 8.18 -3.30 8.38
N GLN A 179 8.70 -3.04 7.17
CA GLN A 179 9.11 -1.69 6.80
C GLN A 179 7.93 -0.75 6.71
N ARG A 180 8.07 0.41 7.33
CA ARG A 180 7.06 1.47 7.42
C ARG A 180 7.60 2.73 6.78
N ASP A 181 6.73 3.48 6.13
CA ASP A 181 6.99 4.85 5.68
C ASP A 181 5.67 5.64 5.68
N CYS A 182 5.71 6.93 5.37
CA CYS A 182 4.52 7.75 5.26
C CYS A 182 4.65 8.77 4.14
N ALA A 183 3.49 9.24 3.69
CA ALA A 183 3.42 10.34 2.77
C ALA A 183 2.26 11.27 3.13
N THR A 184 2.36 12.54 2.75
CA THR A 184 1.27 13.51 2.97
C THR A 184 0.03 13.10 2.17
N PRO A 185 -1.19 13.21 2.74
CA PRO A 185 -2.42 12.76 2.07
C PRO A 185 -2.70 13.41 0.71
N SER A 186 -2.32 14.67 0.57
CA SER A 186 -2.46 15.46 -0.66
C SER A 186 -1.28 15.33 -1.61
N TYR A 187 -0.37 14.38 -1.37
CA TYR A 187 0.82 14.22 -2.21
C TYR A 187 0.45 14.18 -3.69
N GLN A 188 0.82 15.22 -4.39
CA GLN A 188 0.61 15.36 -5.82
C GLN A 188 1.93 15.23 -6.57
N LYS A 189 1.93 14.30 -7.52
CA LYS A 189 2.92 14.19 -8.60
C LYS A 189 4.38 14.53 -8.23
N GLY A 190 5.11 13.54 -7.77
CA GLY A 190 6.57 13.54 -7.83
C GLY A 190 7.06 12.77 -9.06
N VAL A 191 8.35 12.86 -9.34
CA VAL A 191 9.05 12.22 -10.48
C VAL A 191 8.94 10.68 -10.46
N TYR A 192 8.40 10.11 -9.40
CA TYR A 192 8.42 8.67 -9.14
C TYR A 192 7.03 8.14 -8.78
N CYS A 193 6.14 8.01 -9.67
CA CYS A 193 4.81 7.37 -9.58
C CYS A 193 4.76 6.14 -8.67
N LEU A 194 4.73 6.36 -7.34
CA LEU A 194 5.04 5.32 -6.38
C LEU A 194 3.83 4.78 -5.60
N TYR A 195 2.76 5.59 -5.47
CA TYR A 195 1.68 5.33 -4.52
C TYR A 195 0.43 4.82 -5.21
N GLY A 196 0.06 3.61 -4.86
CA GLY A 196 -1.20 2.97 -5.18
C GLY A 196 -1.92 2.54 -3.91
N PHE A 197 -2.80 1.56 -4.00
CA PHE A 197 -3.56 1.07 -2.86
C PHE A 197 -4.17 -0.30 -3.14
N ARG A 198 -4.51 -1.00 -2.08
CA ARG A 198 -5.42 -2.15 -2.09
C ARG A 198 -6.62 -1.92 -1.21
N LEU A 199 -7.67 -2.69 -1.42
CA LEU A 199 -8.90 -2.59 -0.66
C LEU A 199 -9.06 -3.78 0.29
N VAL A 200 -9.71 -3.50 1.42
CA VAL A 200 -10.21 -4.53 2.34
C VAL A 200 -11.71 -4.33 2.54
N CYS A 201 -12.41 -5.41 2.80
CA CYS A 201 -13.80 -5.37 3.21
C CYS A 201 -13.90 -6.14 4.51
N SER A 202 -14.20 -5.43 5.60
CA SER A 202 -14.48 -6.10 6.86
C SER A 202 -15.79 -6.88 6.73
N ALA A 203 -15.78 -8.17 7.03
CA ALA A 203 -17.02 -8.91 7.19
C ALA A 203 -17.81 -8.23 8.32
N GLY A 204 -19.01 -7.75 8.02
CA GLY A 204 -19.92 -7.30 9.05
C GLY A 204 -20.24 -8.50 9.94
N LEU A 205 -19.77 -8.45 11.19
CA LEU A 205 -20.19 -9.39 12.24
C LEU A 205 -21.54 -8.96 12.76
#